data_0611548aaf35dfee74731caa413b9168
#
_entry.id   0611548aaf35dfee74731caa413b9168
#
_cell.length_a   1.000
_cell.length_b   1.000
_cell.length_c   1.000
_cell.angle_alpha   90.00
_cell.angle_beta   90.00
_cell.angle_gamma   90.00
#
_symmetry.space_group_name_H-M   'P 1'
#
loop_
_entity.id
_entity.type
_entity.pdbx_description
1 polymer ?
#
loop_
_entity_poly.entity_id
_entity_poly.type
_entity_poly.pdbx_seq_one_letter_code
_entity_poly.pdbx_strand_id
1 'polypeptide(L)'
;EREIMYLTAGDCLLAKVELFIEHYFMKYVSADEAVKLVKSGDWVFFQGSTAVPVIIQEALARRADELRGVNIVSGFNITKGPAPFCRPEYKESFFVNSLFLCADQREYVAQGYGSLIPGFLGELPSLIRRHEIPVDVACINCSLPDENGYCSYNISADLAQPAVESAKIVIAQVNKSIPYLYGTAMIHESQFTAAVECDDPPVDMQFGPPTEIESAIGSYIAAEIPDGATLQIGVGGIPNATLNGLKDHKHLGLHTEAMTDGVFRLMQSGVIDNSLKKIEPGRSVACLALGSRHMYEYLDHNKDAVFYDVSWTNDPQRIRQNPNAMAINSAIEVDLTGQICADSIGEKIFSSVGGQRDFM
;
A
#
# COMPACT_ATOMS: atom_id res chain seq x y z
N GLU A 1 -5.83 12.39 63.29
CA GLU A 1 -6.00 13.59 62.43
C GLU A 1 -5.95 13.09 61.00
N ARG A 2 -7.07 13.21 60.26
CA ARG A 2 -7.12 12.94 58.79
C ARG A 2 -6.95 14.29 58.11
N GLU A 3 -5.82 14.52 57.48
CA GLU A 3 -5.66 15.63 56.54
C GLU A 3 -6.53 15.39 55.32
N ILE A 4 -7.57 16.20 55.16
CA ILE A 4 -8.35 16.26 53.93
C ILE A 4 -7.61 17.23 53.00
N MET A 5 -6.91 16.65 52.01
CA MET A 5 -6.26 17.41 50.94
C MET A 5 -7.34 17.90 49.96
N TYR A 6 -7.61 19.19 49.94
CA TYR A 6 -8.48 19.83 48.94
C TYR A 6 -7.67 20.06 47.66
N LEU A 7 -7.92 19.25 46.63
CA LEU A 7 -7.48 19.59 45.29
C LEU A 7 -8.25 20.82 44.82
N THR A 8 -7.56 21.88 44.45
CA THR A 8 -8.20 23.08 43.89
C THR A 8 -8.65 22.79 42.45
N ALA A 9 -9.61 23.57 41.94
CA ALA A 9 -10.04 23.47 40.53
C ALA A 9 -8.88 23.68 39.56
N GLY A 10 -7.84 24.43 39.98
CA GLY A 10 -6.59 24.61 39.23
C GLY A 10 -5.75 23.34 39.14
N ASP A 11 -5.62 22.59 40.23
CA ASP A 11 -4.86 21.35 40.26
C ASP A 11 -5.52 20.27 39.39
N CYS A 12 -6.86 20.24 39.38
CA CYS A 12 -7.62 19.31 38.50
C CYS A 12 -7.53 19.72 37.02
N LEU A 13 -7.43 21.03 36.74
CA LEU A 13 -7.24 21.53 35.38
C LEU A 13 -5.81 21.25 34.88
N LEU A 14 -4.79 21.47 35.72
CA LEU A 14 -3.39 21.17 35.43
C LEU A 14 -3.17 19.65 35.16
N ALA A 15 -3.72 18.81 36.03
CA ALA A 15 -3.64 17.34 35.84
C ALA A 15 -4.38 16.88 34.56
N LYS A 16 -5.50 17.50 34.20
CA LYS A 16 -6.18 17.24 32.92
C LYS A 16 -5.39 17.76 31.72
N VAL A 17 -4.72 18.89 31.84
CA VAL A 17 -3.87 19.48 30.82
C VAL A 17 -2.60 18.64 30.68
N GLU A 18 -1.99 18.17 31.76
CA GLU A 18 -0.84 17.26 31.72
C GLU A 18 -1.22 15.90 31.12
N LEU A 19 -2.34 15.29 31.51
CA LEU A 19 -2.86 14.07 30.88
C LEU A 19 -3.23 14.29 29.40
N PHE A 20 -3.76 15.47 29.06
CA PHE A 20 -4.08 15.85 27.70
C PHE A 20 -2.79 16.07 26.87
N ILE A 21 -1.76 16.69 27.45
CA ILE A 21 -0.46 16.87 26.86
C ILE A 21 0.26 15.52 26.68
N GLU A 22 0.24 14.63 27.70
CA GLU A 22 0.79 13.27 27.58
C GLU A 22 0.06 12.42 26.53
N HIS A 23 -1.24 12.63 26.34
CA HIS A 23 -2.03 11.94 25.30
C HIS A 23 -1.88 12.58 23.91
N TYR A 24 -1.48 13.86 23.86
CA TYR A 24 -1.35 14.63 22.63
C TYR A 24 0.05 14.57 22.01
N PHE A 25 1.06 14.19 22.77
CA PHE A 25 2.41 14.00 22.24
C PHE A 25 2.60 12.54 21.83
N MET A 26 2.73 12.32 20.53
CA MET A 26 3.13 11.04 19.95
C MET A 26 4.35 10.49 20.68
N LYS A 27 4.21 9.29 21.25
CA LYS A 27 5.30 8.63 21.98
C LYS A 27 6.24 7.93 21.01
N TYR A 28 7.32 8.60 20.67
CA TYR A 28 8.40 7.96 19.92
C TYR A 28 9.16 6.98 20.80
N VAL A 29 9.29 5.75 20.31
CA VAL A 29 10.01 4.66 20.98
C VAL A 29 10.89 3.92 19.97
N SER A 30 11.81 3.07 20.44
CA SER A 30 12.53 2.17 19.54
C SER A 30 11.59 1.13 18.90
N ALA A 31 11.96 0.58 17.76
CA ALA A 31 11.19 -0.50 17.14
C ALA A 31 11.07 -1.72 18.07
N ASP A 32 12.13 -2.06 18.80
CA ASP A 32 12.13 -3.16 19.79
C ASP A 32 11.15 -2.90 20.94
N GLU A 33 10.96 -1.65 21.35
CA GLU A 33 9.96 -1.29 22.35
C GLU A 33 8.54 -1.34 21.79
N ALA A 34 8.34 -0.80 20.58
CA ALA A 34 7.05 -0.79 19.92
C ALA A 34 6.49 -2.20 19.69
N VAL A 35 7.32 -3.15 19.24
CA VAL A 35 6.87 -4.52 18.96
C VAL A 35 6.58 -5.34 20.22
N LYS A 36 6.89 -4.87 21.43
CA LYS A 36 6.45 -5.51 22.69
C LYS A 36 4.92 -5.48 22.85
N LEU A 37 4.25 -4.61 22.15
CA LEU A 37 2.79 -4.56 22.08
C LEU A 37 2.19 -5.79 21.40
N VAL A 38 2.95 -6.48 20.53
CA VAL A 38 2.51 -7.71 19.83
C VAL A 38 2.59 -8.89 20.79
N LYS A 39 1.55 -9.71 20.80
CA LYS A 39 1.40 -10.91 21.64
C LYS A 39 1.29 -12.16 20.76
N SER A 40 1.55 -13.33 21.38
CA SER A 40 1.30 -14.61 20.74
C SER A 40 -0.18 -14.74 20.36
N GLY A 41 -0.43 -15.21 19.14
CA GLY A 41 -1.77 -15.37 18.58
C GLY A 41 -2.35 -14.12 17.90
N ASP A 42 -1.72 -12.95 18.02
CA ASP A 42 -2.20 -11.72 17.35
C ASP A 42 -2.16 -11.84 15.83
N TRP A 43 -3.07 -11.12 15.19
CA TRP A 43 -3.07 -10.86 13.75
C TRP A 43 -2.42 -9.51 13.49
N VAL A 44 -1.26 -9.54 12.84
CA VAL A 44 -0.40 -8.38 12.63
C VAL A 44 -0.36 -8.04 11.14
N PHE A 45 -0.98 -6.93 10.77
CA PHE A 45 -0.92 -6.41 9.42
C PHE A 45 0.36 -5.60 9.22
N PHE A 46 1.03 -5.83 8.09
CA PHE A 46 2.11 -5.00 7.60
C PHE A 46 1.71 -4.33 6.28
N GLN A 47 1.87 -3.01 6.23
CA GLN A 47 1.67 -2.23 5.01
C GLN A 47 2.60 -2.74 3.90
N GLY A 48 2.06 -2.76 2.66
CA GLY A 48 2.72 -3.34 1.50
C GLY A 48 3.42 -2.32 0.58
N SER A 49 3.54 -2.69 -0.69
CA SER A 49 4.25 -1.94 -1.73
C SER A 49 5.72 -1.68 -1.36
N THR A 50 6.28 -0.57 -1.76
CA THR A 50 7.60 -0.09 -1.32
C THR A 50 7.56 0.63 0.04
N ALA A 51 6.38 0.66 0.68
CA ALA A 51 6.12 1.26 1.98
C ALA A 51 6.22 0.27 3.16
N VAL A 52 6.74 -0.92 2.94
CA VAL A 52 6.89 -1.93 4.00
C VAL A 52 7.67 -1.34 5.18
N PRO A 53 7.12 -1.40 6.42
CA PRO A 53 7.81 -0.91 7.62
C PRO A 53 8.88 -1.91 8.08
N VAL A 54 9.99 -1.98 7.35
CA VAL A 54 11.05 -3.01 7.49
C VAL A 54 11.66 -3.01 8.88
N ILE A 55 11.90 -1.84 9.49
CA ILE A 55 12.48 -1.74 10.83
C ILE A 55 11.58 -2.42 11.87
N ILE A 56 10.26 -2.26 11.74
CA ILE A 56 9.27 -2.92 12.62
C ILE A 56 9.24 -4.42 12.36
N GLN A 57 9.32 -4.86 11.08
CA GLN A 57 9.39 -6.28 10.73
C GLN A 57 10.63 -6.96 11.33
N GLU A 58 11.79 -6.31 11.22
CA GLU A 58 13.04 -6.81 11.80
C GLU A 58 12.98 -6.91 13.33
N ALA A 59 12.40 -5.90 13.98
CA ALA A 59 12.21 -5.91 15.43
C ALA A 59 11.27 -7.04 15.87
N LEU A 60 10.17 -7.26 15.15
CA LEU A 60 9.24 -8.36 15.44
C LEU A 60 9.92 -9.72 15.24
N ALA A 61 10.69 -9.90 14.17
CA ALA A 61 11.40 -11.13 13.89
C ALA A 61 12.42 -11.49 14.98
N ARG A 62 13.05 -10.51 15.64
CA ARG A 62 13.95 -10.74 16.78
C ARG A 62 13.25 -11.35 18.00
N ARG A 63 11.91 -11.26 18.08
CA ARG A 63 11.09 -11.84 19.15
C ARG A 63 10.57 -13.25 18.83
N ALA A 64 11.09 -13.90 17.78
CA ALA A 64 10.65 -15.24 17.38
C ALA A 64 10.71 -16.28 18.50
N ASP A 65 11.70 -16.20 19.38
CA ASP A 65 11.84 -17.14 20.50
C ASP A 65 10.77 -16.94 21.59
N GLU A 66 10.22 -15.75 21.71
CA GLU A 66 9.20 -15.38 22.70
C GLU A 66 7.77 -15.59 22.21
N LEU A 67 7.54 -15.41 20.92
CA LEU A 67 6.21 -15.39 20.32
C LEU A 67 5.83 -16.75 19.74
N ARG A 68 4.52 -17.06 19.76
CA ARG A 68 3.95 -18.27 19.14
C ARG A 68 2.66 -17.96 18.41
N GLY A 69 2.53 -18.50 17.19
CA GLY A 69 1.29 -18.45 16.44
C GLY A 69 0.84 -17.04 16.04
N VAL A 70 1.76 -16.10 15.85
CA VAL A 70 1.44 -14.77 15.34
C VAL A 70 1.08 -14.89 13.85
N ASN A 71 -0.09 -14.37 13.49
CA ASN A 71 -0.59 -14.38 12.11
C ASN A 71 -0.19 -13.10 11.40
N ILE A 72 0.72 -13.20 10.44
CA ILE A 72 1.16 -12.05 9.65
C ILE A 72 0.19 -11.87 8.47
N VAL A 73 -0.39 -10.69 8.33
CA VAL A 73 -1.23 -10.29 7.19
C VAL A 73 -0.47 -9.25 6.38
N SER A 74 -0.27 -9.50 5.10
CA SER A 74 0.38 -8.54 4.20
C SER A 74 -0.11 -8.69 2.77
N GLY A 75 -0.05 -7.59 2.05
CA GLY A 75 -0.43 -7.54 0.64
C GLY A 75 0.78 -7.58 -0.28
N PHE A 76 0.73 -6.78 -1.32
CA PHE A 76 1.77 -6.65 -2.33
C PHE A 76 3.03 -6.00 -1.76
N ASN A 77 4.09 -6.77 -1.51
CA ASN A 77 5.33 -6.31 -0.89
C ASN A 77 6.47 -6.19 -1.90
N ILE A 78 7.17 -5.07 -1.88
CA ILE A 78 8.40 -4.83 -2.62
C ILE A 78 9.52 -4.59 -1.62
N THR A 79 10.37 -5.60 -1.43
CA THR A 79 11.49 -5.58 -0.49
C THR A 79 12.78 -6.04 -1.18
N LYS A 80 13.93 -5.78 -0.56
CA LYS A 80 15.24 -6.20 -1.09
C LYS A 80 15.58 -7.67 -0.85
N GLY A 81 14.69 -8.42 -0.21
CA GLY A 81 14.91 -9.83 0.11
C GLY A 81 13.69 -10.44 0.82
N PRO A 82 13.81 -11.67 1.33
CA PRO A 82 12.76 -12.30 2.11
C PRO A 82 12.37 -11.45 3.32
N ALA A 83 11.07 -11.49 3.67
CA ALA A 83 10.60 -10.83 4.89
C ALA A 83 11.34 -11.39 6.12
N PRO A 84 11.76 -10.56 7.08
CA PRO A 84 12.62 -10.98 8.19
C PRO A 84 12.07 -12.14 9.03
N PHE A 85 10.75 -12.26 9.11
CA PHE A 85 10.03 -13.34 9.81
C PHE A 85 9.84 -14.61 8.95
N CYS A 86 10.10 -14.55 7.63
CA CYS A 86 9.97 -15.71 6.72
C CYS A 86 11.21 -16.60 6.76
N ARG A 87 11.47 -17.21 7.91
CA ARG A 87 12.55 -18.15 8.13
C ARG A 87 12.00 -19.49 8.62
N PRO A 88 12.43 -20.64 8.10
CA PRO A 88 11.92 -21.95 8.51
C PRO A 88 12.02 -22.21 10.02
N GLU A 89 13.04 -21.67 10.68
CA GLU A 89 13.22 -21.77 12.13
C GLU A 89 12.15 -21.00 12.93
N TYR A 90 11.46 -20.05 12.31
CA TYR A 90 10.42 -19.22 12.94
C TYR A 90 8.97 -19.72 12.69
N LYS A 91 8.81 -20.90 12.08
CA LYS A 91 7.50 -21.45 11.68
C LYS A 91 6.49 -21.62 12.82
N GLU A 92 6.96 -21.83 14.05
CA GLU A 92 6.08 -21.93 15.23
C GLU A 92 5.68 -20.54 15.76
N SER A 93 6.43 -19.51 15.37
CA SER A 93 6.24 -18.13 15.85
C SER A 93 5.38 -17.33 14.90
N PHE A 94 5.58 -17.49 13.58
CA PHE A 94 4.92 -16.69 12.57
C PHE A 94 4.28 -17.56 11.48
N PHE A 95 3.00 -17.30 11.20
CA PHE A 95 2.28 -17.87 10.07
C PHE A 95 1.87 -16.74 9.12
N VAL A 96 2.24 -16.85 7.84
CA VAL A 96 1.98 -15.79 6.86
C VAL A 96 0.63 -16.02 6.17
N ASN A 97 -0.26 -15.04 6.27
CA ASN A 97 -1.52 -14.95 5.56
C ASN A 97 -1.36 -13.89 4.46
N SER A 98 -0.90 -14.31 3.28
CA SER A 98 -0.62 -13.41 2.18
C SER A 98 -1.91 -13.04 1.44
N LEU A 99 -2.15 -11.74 1.24
CA LEU A 99 -3.26 -11.22 0.43
C LEU A 99 -2.84 -11.09 -1.05
N PHE A 100 -1.53 -10.98 -1.28
CA PHE A 100 -0.92 -11.00 -2.60
C PHE A 100 0.51 -11.55 -2.48
N LEU A 101 0.74 -12.74 -3.04
CA LEU A 101 1.96 -13.49 -2.84
C LEU A 101 3.13 -12.91 -3.64
N CYS A 102 4.06 -12.26 -2.96
CA CYS A 102 5.28 -11.68 -3.53
C CYS A 102 6.53 -12.52 -3.26
N ALA A 103 7.62 -12.13 -3.89
CA ALA A 103 8.89 -12.86 -3.83
C ALA A 103 9.44 -13.01 -2.41
N ASP A 104 9.18 -12.03 -1.54
CA ASP A 104 9.62 -12.01 -0.14
C ASP A 104 9.02 -13.13 0.73
N GLN A 105 7.88 -13.70 0.33
CA GLN A 105 7.11 -14.68 1.10
C GLN A 105 6.86 -16.00 0.35
N ARG A 106 7.01 -16.00 -0.98
CA ARG A 106 6.58 -17.09 -1.86
C ARG A 106 7.16 -18.45 -1.46
N GLU A 107 8.45 -18.51 -1.18
CA GLU A 107 9.09 -19.77 -0.78
C GLU A 107 8.61 -20.25 0.60
N TYR A 108 8.45 -19.35 1.55
CA TYR A 108 7.98 -19.65 2.90
C TYR A 108 6.55 -20.22 2.87
N VAL A 109 5.68 -19.60 2.09
CA VAL A 109 4.30 -20.09 1.88
C VAL A 109 4.30 -21.44 1.15
N ALA A 110 5.14 -21.62 0.13
CA ALA A 110 5.25 -22.89 -0.59
C ALA A 110 5.72 -24.06 0.30
N GLN A 111 6.46 -23.79 1.37
CA GLN A 111 6.86 -24.78 2.38
C GLN A 111 5.77 -25.11 3.40
N GLY A 112 4.59 -24.48 3.31
CA GLY A 112 3.46 -24.71 4.21
C GLY A 112 3.50 -23.89 5.50
N TYR A 113 4.35 -22.87 5.58
CA TYR A 113 4.45 -21.98 6.76
C TYR A 113 3.60 -20.73 6.61
N GLY A 114 2.71 -20.72 5.64
CA GLY A 114 1.75 -19.67 5.35
C GLY A 114 0.69 -20.13 4.37
N SER A 115 -0.24 -19.24 4.06
CA SER A 115 -1.31 -19.45 3.09
C SER A 115 -1.53 -18.20 2.25
N LEU A 116 -2.19 -18.38 1.10
CA LEU A 116 -2.78 -17.29 0.34
C LEU A 116 -4.24 -17.16 0.74
N ILE A 117 -4.68 -15.94 1.03
CA ILE A 117 -6.09 -15.58 1.16
C ILE A 117 -6.54 -15.05 -0.21
N PRO A 118 -7.29 -15.83 -1.00
CA PRO A 118 -7.71 -15.37 -2.32
C PRO A 118 -8.84 -14.34 -2.19
N GLY A 119 -8.77 -13.29 -3.01
CA GLY A 119 -9.79 -12.25 -3.04
C GLY A 119 -9.47 -11.22 -4.13
N PHE A 120 -10.51 -10.55 -4.63
CA PHE A 120 -10.30 -9.38 -5.48
C PHE A 120 -9.76 -8.23 -4.63
N LEU A 121 -8.79 -7.51 -5.15
CA LEU A 121 -8.11 -6.49 -4.36
C LEU A 121 -9.08 -5.42 -3.84
N GLY A 122 -10.07 -5.01 -4.65
CA GLY A 122 -11.12 -4.08 -4.24
C GLY A 122 -12.04 -4.57 -3.12
N GLU A 123 -12.13 -5.89 -2.88
CA GLU A 123 -12.96 -6.49 -1.83
C GLU A 123 -12.23 -6.65 -0.50
N LEU A 124 -10.90 -6.80 -0.51
CA LEU A 124 -10.08 -7.03 0.68
C LEU A 124 -10.31 -6.00 1.80
N PRO A 125 -10.43 -4.68 1.53
CA PRO A 125 -10.76 -3.71 2.57
C PRO A 125 -12.06 -4.03 3.31
N SER A 126 -13.07 -4.52 2.61
CA SER A 126 -14.36 -4.90 3.20
C SER A 126 -14.22 -6.12 4.11
N LEU A 127 -13.41 -7.11 3.73
CA LEU A 127 -13.15 -8.30 4.54
C LEU A 127 -12.40 -7.93 5.83
N ILE A 128 -11.45 -6.99 5.75
CA ILE A 128 -10.71 -6.47 6.90
C ILE A 128 -11.67 -5.71 7.83
N ARG A 129 -12.47 -4.76 7.30
CA ARG A 129 -13.41 -3.95 8.10
C ARG A 129 -14.51 -4.80 8.78
N ARG A 130 -14.89 -5.91 8.18
CA ARG A 130 -15.85 -6.88 8.78
C ARG A 130 -15.17 -7.90 9.70
N HIS A 131 -13.86 -7.78 9.91
CA HIS A 131 -13.06 -8.71 10.71
C HIS A 131 -13.10 -10.17 10.21
N GLU A 132 -13.45 -10.42 8.95
CA GLU A 132 -13.28 -11.71 8.30
C GLU A 132 -11.79 -12.03 8.05
N ILE A 133 -11.01 -10.98 7.82
CA ILE A 133 -9.55 -10.99 7.96
C ILE A 133 -9.25 -10.15 9.22
N PRO A 134 -8.93 -10.80 10.35
CA PRO A 134 -8.66 -10.09 11.60
C PRO A 134 -7.41 -9.24 11.50
N VAL A 135 -7.40 -8.10 12.21
CA VAL A 135 -6.22 -7.27 12.43
C VAL A 135 -6.24 -6.77 13.86
N ASP A 136 -5.37 -7.31 14.71
CA ASP A 136 -5.21 -6.84 16.08
C ASP A 136 -4.20 -5.68 16.14
N VAL A 137 -3.13 -5.78 15.35
CA VAL A 137 -2.04 -4.79 15.27
C VAL A 137 -1.83 -4.39 13.82
N ALA A 138 -1.87 -3.10 13.52
CA ALA A 138 -1.50 -2.54 12.22
C ALA A 138 -0.13 -1.88 12.30
N CYS A 139 0.81 -2.37 11.50
CA CYS A 139 2.15 -1.79 11.35
C CYS A 139 2.21 -1.04 10.02
N ILE A 140 2.35 0.28 10.09
CA ILE A 140 2.33 1.17 8.93
C ILE A 140 3.62 1.97 8.81
N ASN A 141 3.89 2.47 7.62
CA ASN A 141 4.96 3.41 7.30
C ASN A 141 4.32 4.68 6.73
N CYS A 142 4.45 5.79 7.40
CA CYS A 142 3.76 7.04 7.04
C CYS A 142 4.73 8.23 7.00
N SER A 143 4.31 9.31 6.36
CA SER A 143 5.04 10.57 6.31
C SER A 143 5.18 11.22 7.68
N LEU A 144 5.99 12.28 7.78
CA LEU A 144 5.90 13.19 8.90
C LEU A 144 4.49 13.80 9.01
N PRO A 145 4.04 14.14 10.22
CA PRO A 145 2.78 14.85 10.40
C PRO A 145 2.86 16.26 9.81
N ASP A 146 1.76 16.72 9.23
CA ASP A 146 1.57 18.12 8.86
C ASP A 146 1.29 19.01 10.09
N GLU A 147 1.04 20.30 9.85
CA GLU A 147 0.72 21.28 10.89
C GLU A 147 -0.54 20.95 11.73
N ASN A 148 -1.39 20.07 11.22
CA ASN A 148 -2.62 19.61 11.88
C ASN A 148 -2.48 18.20 12.48
N GLY A 149 -1.29 17.59 12.43
CA GLY A 149 -1.02 16.26 12.95
C GLY A 149 -1.42 15.11 12.01
N TYR A 150 -1.72 15.39 10.75
CA TYR A 150 -2.03 14.35 9.77
C TYR A 150 -0.77 13.85 9.05
N CYS A 151 -0.62 12.54 9.00
CA CYS A 151 0.37 11.82 8.20
C CYS A 151 -0.30 11.19 6.98
N SER A 152 0.39 11.15 5.86
CA SER A 152 -0.02 10.35 4.71
C SER A 152 0.37 8.88 4.90
N TYR A 153 -0.50 7.92 4.49
CA TYR A 153 -0.13 6.49 4.42
C TYR A 153 0.96 6.21 3.37
N ASN A 154 1.61 7.28 2.89
CA ASN A 154 2.67 7.13 1.93
C ASN A 154 2.19 6.58 0.58
N ILE A 155 3.12 6.01 -0.16
CA ILE A 155 2.97 5.44 -1.50
C ILE A 155 2.21 4.11 -1.54
N SER A 156 1.52 3.73 -0.46
CA SER A 156 0.71 2.50 -0.38
C SER A 156 -0.49 2.73 0.54
N ALA A 157 -1.51 3.36 -0.01
CA ALA A 157 -2.78 3.61 0.69
C ALA A 157 -3.73 2.41 0.66
N ASP A 158 -3.50 1.49 -0.24
CA ASP A 158 -4.34 0.38 -0.69
C ASP A 158 -5.07 -0.36 0.44
N LEU A 159 -4.36 -0.99 1.37
CA LEU A 159 -4.90 -1.75 2.49
C LEU A 159 -4.57 -1.14 3.86
N ALA A 160 -3.76 -0.07 3.91
CA ALA A 160 -3.31 0.52 5.16
C ALA A 160 -4.46 1.14 5.95
N GLN A 161 -5.33 1.90 5.30
CA GLN A 161 -6.48 2.52 5.95
C GLN A 161 -7.43 1.50 6.57
N PRO A 162 -7.97 0.49 5.86
CA PRO A 162 -8.85 -0.51 6.47
C PRO A 162 -8.18 -1.31 7.59
N ALA A 163 -6.88 -1.56 7.50
CA ALA A 163 -6.14 -2.23 8.57
C ALA A 163 -6.07 -1.39 9.84
N VAL A 164 -5.78 -0.09 9.73
CA VAL A 164 -5.76 0.86 10.86
C VAL A 164 -7.15 1.01 11.48
N GLU A 165 -8.20 1.16 10.66
CA GLU A 165 -9.59 1.28 11.13
C GLU A 165 -10.05 0.05 11.93
N SER A 166 -9.49 -1.13 11.64
CA SER A 166 -9.86 -2.39 12.28
C SER A 166 -8.98 -2.78 13.46
N ALA A 167 -7.75 -2.26 13.52
CA ALA A 167 -6.77 -2.62 14.53
C ALA A 167 -7.06 -1.99 15.89
N LYS A 168 -6.69 -2.71 16.96
CA LYS A 168 -6.67 -2.19 18.33
C LYS A 168 -5.39 -1.41 18.64
N ILE A 169 -4.30 -1.77 17.97
CA ILE A 169 -2.95 -1.25 18.17
C ILE A 169 -2.43 -0.78 16.82
N VAL A 170 -1.95 0.45 16.74
CA VAL A 170 -1.31 1.01 15.57
C VAL A 170 0.14 1.34 15.89
N ILE A 171 1.07 0.68 15.21
CA ILE A 171 2.50 0.95 15.30
C ILE A 171 2.91 1.65 13.99
N ALA A 172 3.28 2.93 14.11
CA ALA A 172 3.64 3.75 12.95
C ALA A 172 5.16 3.91 12.84
N GLN A 173 5.73 3.53 11.70
CA GLN A 173 7.07 3.96 11.29
C GLN A 173 6.92 5.34 10.65
N VAL A 174 7.23 6.39 11.39
CA VAL A 174 7.15 7.79 10.92
C VAL A 174 8.45 8.15 10.21
N ASN A 175 8.37 8.32 8.91
CA ASN A 175 9.54 8.33 8.03
C ASN A 175 9.64 9.66 7.26
N LYS A 176 10.71 10.41 7.50
CA LYS A 176 10.93 11.71 6.86
C LYS A 176 11.37 11.64 5.39
N SER A 177 11.78 10.47 4.92
CA SER A 177 12.19 10.25 3.52
C SER A 177 11.02 9.86 2.60
N ILE A 178 9.79 9.90 3.11
CA ILE A 178 8.59 9.48 2.39
C ILE A 178 7.77 10.68 1.95
N PRO A 179 7.22 10.70 0.72
CA PRO A 179 6.41 11.80 0.24
C PRO A 179 5.08 11.91 1.00
N TYR A 180 4.62 13.15 1.19
CA TYR A 180 3.28 13.45 1.67
C TYR A 180 2.30 13.47 0.48
N LEU A 181 1.42 12.49 0.42
CA LEU A 181 0.45 12.32 -0.67
C LEU A 181 -0.94 12.78 -0.25
N TYR A 182 -1.70 13.31 -1.21
CA TYR A 182 -3.07 13.75 -0.99
C TYR A 182 -4.10 12.66 -1.31
N GLY A 183 -5.32 12.82 -0.79
CA GLY A 183 -6.44 11.91 -0.94
C GLY A 183 -7.12 11.62 0.39
N THR A 184 -7.74 10.45 0.53
CA THR A 184 -8.31 9.99 1.81
C THR A 184 -7.34 9.12 2.60
N ALA A 185 -6.19 8.82 2.03
CA ALA A 185 -5.17 7.97 2.62
C ALA A 185 -4.35 8.71 3.68
N MET A 186 -5.02 9.15 4.75
CA MET A 186 -4.47 9.98 5.81
C MET A 186 -4.77 9.38 7.18
N ILE A 187 -3.83 9.55 8.11
CA ILE A 187 -4.00 9.16 9.51
C ILE A 187 -3.56 10.29 10.41
N HIS A 188 -4.34 10.60 11.45
CA HIS A 188 -3.92 11.55 12.47
C HIS A 188 -3.02 10.86 13.50
N GLU A 189 -1.93 11.49 13.90
CA GLU A 189 -0.93 10.93 14.82
C GLU A 189 -1.50 10.49 16.17
N SER A 190 -2.63 11.06 16.61
CA SER A 190 -3.32 10.63 17.84
C SER A 190 -3.84 9.19 17.79
N GLN A 191 -3.90 8.58 16.62
CA GLN A 191 -4.29 7.17 16.45
C GLN A 191 -3.12 6.21 16.66
N PHE A 192 -1.89 6.72 16.75
CA PHE A 192 -0.72 5.86 16.98
C PHE A 192 -0.68 5.41 18.44
N THR A 193 -0.58 4.10 18.63
CA THR A 193 -0.28 3.50 19.93
C THR A 193 1.22 3.62 20.24
N ALA A 194 2.05 3.47 19.22
CA ALA A 194 3.48 3.71 19.27
C ALA A 194 3.99 4.25 17.93
N ALA A 195 5.02 5.08 17.96
CA ALA A 195 5.67 5.62 16.79
C ALA A 195 7.18 5.31 16.82
N VAL A 196 7.72 4.96 15.68
CA VAL A 196 9.14 4.68 15.46
C VAL A 196 9.67 5.65 14.43
N GLU A 197 10.65 6.46 14.82
CA GLU A 197 11.27 7.41 13.90
C GLU A 197 12.15 6.69 12.87
N CYS A 198 12.05 7.10 11.61
CA CYS A 198 12.76 6.51 10.50
C CYS A 198 13.19 7.56 9.47
N ASP A 199 14.26 7.26 8.74
CA ASP A 199 14.78 8.08 7.63
C ASP A 199 15.23 7.20 6.45
N ASP A 200 14.60 6.04 6.29
CA ASP A 200 14.93 5.15 5.19
C ASP A 200 14.11 5.50 3.95
N PRO A 201 14.75 5.79 2.81
CA PRO A 201 14.02 6.08 1.58
C PRO A 201 13.25 4.83 1.11
N PRO A 202 12.10 5.03 0.43
CA PRO A 202 11.38 3.92 -0.20
C PRO A 202 12.29 3.19 -1.19
N VAL A 203 11.95 1.93 -1.47
CA VAL A 203 12.69 1.15 -2.46
C VAL A 203 12.60 1.85 -3.83
N ASP A 204 13.76 2.20 -4.38
CA ASP A 204 13.87 2.71 -5.76
C ASP A 204 13.64 1.56 -6.72
N MET A 205 12.46 1.55 -7.35
CA MET A 205 12.04 0.50 -8.25
C MET A 205 12.04 1.01 -9.69
N GLN A 206 13.07 0.66 -10.44
CA GLN A 206 13.16 1.02 -11.84
C GLN A 206 12.90 -0.20 -12.72
N PHE A 207 11.96 -0.06 -13.64
CA PHE A 207 11.78 -1.04 -14.70
C PHE A 207 12.84 -0.81 -15.78
N GLY A 208 13.53 -1.88 -16.15
CA GLY A 208 14.48 -1.85 -17.27
C GLY A 208 13.78 -1.48 -18.60
N PRO A 209 14.56 -1.21 -19.66
CA PRO A 209 13.98 -0.98 -20.98
C PRO A 209 13.19 -2.21 -21.42
N PRO A 210 12.02 -2.05 -22.07
CA PRO A 210 11.25 -3.17 -22.56
C PRO A 210 12.02 -3.92 -23.67
N THR A 211 11.80 -5.22 -23.74
CA THR A 211 12.32 -6.07 -24.83
C THR A 211 11.67 -5.68 -26.16
N GLU A 212 12.23 -6.18 -27.28
CA GLU A 212 11.65 -5.97 -28.62
C GLU A 212 10.21 -6.52 -28.71
N ILE A 213 9.93 -7.66 -28.08
CA ILE A 213 8.59 -8.28 -28.06
C ILE A 213 7.63 -7.40 -27.25
N GLU A 214 8.01 -6.98 -26.05
CA GLU A 214 7.20 -6.10 -25.22
C GLU A 214 6.94 -4.76 -25.92
N SER A 215 7.94 -4.22 -26.63
CA SER A 215 7.80 -2.98 -27.41
C SER A 215 6.82 -3.13 -28.58
N ALA A 216 6.86 -4.26 -29.29
CA ALA A 216 5.92 -4.54 -30.35
C ALA A 216 4.48 -4.67 -29.81
N ILE A 217 4.29 -5.44 -28.74
CA ILE A 217 2.98 -5.59 -28.08
C ILE A 217 2.48 -4.22 -27.60
N GLY A 218 3.33 -3.46 -26.90
CA GLY A 218 2.99 -2.12 -26.39
C GLY A 218 2.57 -1.14 -27.51
N SER A 219 3.21 -1.23 -28.67
CA SER A 219 2.86 -0.42 -29.83
C SER A 219 1.48 -0.76 -30.40
N TYR A 220 1.12 -2.05 -30.47
CA TYR A 220 -0.22 -2.46 -30.89
C TYR A 220 -1.29 -1.98 -29.91
N ILE A 221 -1.05 -2.10 -28.60
CA ILE A 221 -1.98 -1.63 -27.58
C ILE A 221 -2.13 -0.11 -27.66
N ALA A 222 -1.02 0.64 -27.77
CA ALA A 222 -1.05 2.09 -27.87
C ALA A 222 -1.87 2.60 -29.07
N ALA A 223 -1.85 1.87 -30.19
CA ALA A 223 -2.63 2.22 -31.38
C ALA A 223 -4.16 2.09 -31.18
N GLU A 224 -4.62 1.29 -30.22
CA GLU A 224 -6.04 1.10 -29.89
C GLU A 224 -6.56 2.12 -28.87
N ILE A 225 -5.66 2.90 -28.25
CA ILE A 225 -6.04 3.88 -27.21
C ILE A 225 -6.40 5.20 -27.88
N PRO A 226 -7.64 5.69 -27.75
CA PRO A 226 -8.02 6.99 -28.31
C PRO A 226 -7.54 8.14 -27.41
N ASP A 227 -7.41 9.33 -27.99
CA ASP A 227 -7.29 10.56 -27.21
C ASP A 227 -8.46 10.70 -26.23
N GLY A 228 -8.19 11.22 -25.04
CA GLY A 228 -9.19 11.37 -24.00
C GLY A 228 -9.56 10.10 -23.24
N ALA A 229 -8.90 8.96 -23.50
CA ALA A 229 -9.11 7.74 -22.73
C ALA A 229 -8.68 7.90 -21.27
N THR A 230 -9.40 7.25 -20.35
CA THR A 230 -8.98 7.12 -18.95
C THR A 230 -8.35 5.75 -18.74
N LEU A 231 -7.09 5.74 -18.34
CA LEU A 231 -6.26 4.54 -18.30
C LEU A 231 -6.21 3.93 -16.91
N GLN A 232 -6.36 2.60 -16.83
CA GLN A 232 -5.78 1.75 -15.80
C GLN A 232 -4.57 1.04 -16.42
N ILE A 233 -3.45 1.05 -15.73
CA ILE A 233 -2.20 0.46 -16.21
C ILE A 233 -1.68 -0.53 -15.18
N GLY A 234 -1.48 -1.79 -15.58
CA GLY A 234 -0.80 -2.80 -14.79
C GLY A 234 0.69 -2.51 -14.64
N VAL A 235 1.36 -3.30 -13.82
CA VAL A 235 2.81 -3.22 -13.54
C VAL A 235 3.52 -4.28 -14.38
N GLY A 236 4.59 -3.90 -15.09
CA GLY A 236 5.40 -4.83 -15.87
C GLY A 236 5.93 -4.27 -17.18
N GLY A 237 6.64 -5.10 -17.95
CA GLY A 237 7.30 -4.71 -19.19
C GLY A 237 6.32 -4.26 -20.29
N ILE A 238 5.24 -5.01 -20.52
CA ILE A 238 4.21 -4.67 -21.53
C ILE A 238 3.47 -3.37 -21.19
N PRO A 239 2.94 -3.18 -19.97
CA PRO A 239 2.35 -1.89 -19.57
C PRO A 239 3.33 -0.72 -19.74
N ASN A 240 4.58 -0.89 -19.34
CA ASN A 240 5.59 0.17 -19.50
C ASN A 240 5.91 0.47 -20.98
N ALA A 241 5.97 -0.57 -21.84
CA ALA A 241 6.12 -0.40 -23.30
C ALA A 241 4.92 0.33 -23.91
N THR A 242 3.71 0.02 -23.47
CA THR A 242 2.47 0.72 -23.91
C THR A 242 2.55 2.21 -23.58
N LEU A 243 2.92 2.59 -22.35
CA LEU A 243 3.07 3.98 -21.93
C LEU A 243 4.09 4.74 -22.79
N ASN A 244 5.18 4.09 -23.22
CA ASN A 244 6.13 4.70 -24.14
C ASN A 244 5.54 5.03 -25.53
N GLY A 245 4.51 4.29 -25.96
CA GLY A 245 3.79 4.52 -27.20
C GLY A 245 2.76 5.68 -27.15
N LEU A 246 2.42 6.16 -25.93
CA LEU A 246 1.36 7.16 -25.74
C LEU A 246 1.81 8.61 -25.74
N LYS A 247 3.08 8.88 -25.97
CA LYS A 247 3.70 10.22 -25.86
C LYS A 247 3.06 11.33 -26.74
N ASP A 248 2.42 10.94 -27.83
CA ASP A 248 1.80 11.86 -28.80
C ASP A 248 0.27 11.97 -28.62
N HIS A 249 -0.32 11.22 -27.66
CA HIS A 249 -1.73 11.28 -27.31
C HIS A 249 -2.08 12.57 -26.57
N LYS A 250 -3.37 12.87 -26.48
CA LYS A 250 -3.88 14.09 -25.86
C LYS A 250 -5.01 13.80 -24.89
N HIS A 251 -5.02 14.58 -23.80
CA HIS A 251 -6.11 14.59 -22.82
C HIS A 251 -6.38 13.23 -22.18
N LEU A 252 -5.33 12.40 -22.01
CA LEU A 252 -5.47 11.14 -21.29
C LEU A 252 -5.79 11.40 -19.82
N GLY A 253 -6.57 10.51 -19.23
CA GLY A 253 -6.84 10.45 -17.80
C GLY A 253 -6.15 9.25 -17.17
N LEU A 254 -5.94 9.30 -15.84
CA LEU A 254 -5.45 8.20 -15.06
C LEU A 254 -6.41 7.84 -13.93
N HIS A 255 -6.78 6.57 -13.85
CA HIS A 255 -7.49 5.95 -12.73
C HIS A 255 -7.01 4.51 -12.62
N THR A 256 -6.02 4.26 -11.77
CA THR A 256 -5.26 3.01 -11.72
C THR A 256 -4.96 2.60 -10.27
N GLU A 257 -4.57 1.35 -10.06
CA GLU A 257 -4.02 0.92 -8.78
C GLU A 257 -2.63 1.50 -8.57
N ALA A 258 -1.72 1.19 -9.49
CA ALA A 258 -0.32 1.55 -9.39
C ALA A 258 0.05 2.72 -10.31
N MET A 259 0.65 3.76 -9.74
CA MET A 259 1.34 4.80 -10.48
C MET A 259 2.80 4.42 -10.66
N THR A 260 3.30 4.47 -11.91
CA THR A 260 4.66 4.09 -12.26
C THR A 260 5.42 5.23 -12.95
N ASP A 261 6.75 5.10 -13.12
CA ASP A 261 7.55 6.10 -13.84
C ASP A 261 7.06 6.38 -15.27
N GLY A 262 6.47 5.40 -15.94
CA GLY A 262 5.89 5.59 -17.26
C GLY A 262 4.72 6.57 -17.22
N VAL A 263 3.84 6.42 -16.24
CA VAL A 263 2.72 7.34 -15.97
C VAL A 263 3.23 8.72 -15.61
N PHE A 264 4.19 8.78 -14.68
CA PHE A 264 4.80 10.03 -14.25
C PHE A 264 5.36 10.85 -15.42
N ARG A 265 6.07 10.23 -16.36
CA ARG A 265 6.56 10.90 -17.57
C ARG A 265 5.44 11.50 -18.42
N LEU A 266 4.31 10.80 -18.58
CA LEU A 266 3.15 11.28 -19.31
C LEU A 266 2.42 12.42 -18.58
N MET A 267 2.40 12.41 -17.26
CA MET A 267 1.90 13.54 -16.46
C MET A 267 2.79 14.78 -16.64
N GLN A 268 4.11 14.63 -16.52
CA GLN A 268 5.07 15.74 -16.70
C GLN A 268 4.99 16.36 -18.10
N SER A 269 4.76 15.55 -19.14
CA SER A 269 4.65 16.04 -20.51
C SER A 269 3.28 16.61 -20.85
N GLY A 270 2.30 16.54 -19.94
CA GLY A 270 0.93 17.02 -20.14
C GLY A 270 0.07 16.13 -21.05
N VAL A 271 0.54 14.92 -21.38
CA VAL A 271 -0.24 13.91 -22.09
C VAL A 271 -1.38 13.40 -21.21
N ILE A 272 -1.08 13.13 -19.94
CA ILE A 272 -2.08 12.86 -18.89
C ILE A 272 -2.36 14.19 -18.19
N ASP A 273 -3.47 14.84 -18.56
CA ASP A 273 -3.95 16.07 -17.95
C ASP A 273 -5.27 15.91 -17.17
N ASN A 274 -5.87 14.73 -17.26
CA ASN A 274 -7.12 14.36 -16.59
C ASN A 274 -8.32 15.27 -16.88
N SER A 275 -8.23 16.12 -17.91
CA SER A 275 -9.22 17.17 -18.20
C SER A 275 -10.59 16.62 -18.57
N LEU A 276 -10.66 15.41 -19.15
CA LEU A 276 -11.89 14.78 -19.60
C LEU A 276 -12.46 13.76 -18.59
N LYS A 277 -11.77 13.47 -17.50
CA LYS A 277 -12.28 12.58 -16.46
C LYS A 277 -13.53 13.13 -15.80
N LYS A 278 -14.41 12.20 -15.37
CA LYS A 278 -15.60 12.53 -14.56
C LYS A 278 -15.37 12.34 -13.07
N ILE A 279 -14.56 11.36 -12.73
CA ILE A 279 -14.14 11.09 -11.34
C ILE A 279 -12.77 11.75 -11.13
N GLU A 280 -12.69 12.64 -10.16
CA GLU A 280 -11.48 13.46 -9.89
C GLU A 280 -10.96 14.18 -11.15
N PRO A 281 -11.76 15.07 -11.76
CA PRO A 281 -11.33 15.80 -12.95
C PRO A 281 -10.09 16.66 -12.65
N GLY A 282 -9.13 16.64 -13.56
CA GLY A 282 -7.84 17.33 -13.40
C GLY A 282 -6.86 16.62 -12.47
N ARG A 283 -7.19 15.44 -11.90
CA ARG A 283 -6.32 14.71 -10.99
C ARG A 283 -6.11 13.27 -11.41
N SER A 284 -4.89 12.78 -11.27
CA SER A 284 -4.55 11.37 -11.40
C SER A 284 -4.93 10.61 -10.14
N VAL A 285 -5.61 9.48 -10.30
CA VAL A 285 -6.06 8.64 -9.18
C VAL A 285 -5.24 7.36 -9.13
N ALA A 286 -4.74 7.04 -7.94
CA ALA A 286 -4.08 5.76 -7.66
C ALA A 286 -4.36 5.28 -6.22
N CYS A 287 -3.96 4.05 -5.87
CA CYS A 287 -3.91 3.59 -4.49
C CYS A 287 -2.48 3.28 -4.02
N LEU A 288 -1.54 3.12 -4.96
CA LEU A 288 -0.13 2.94 -4.65
C LEU A 288 0.77 3.54 -5.74
N ALA A 289 2.05 3.74 -5.42
CA ALA A 289 3.06 4.20 -6.36
C ALA A 289 4.29 3.29 -6.33
N LEU A 290 4.81 2.94 -7.51
CA LEU A 290 5.96 2.07 -7.71
C LEU A 290 6.89 2.67 -8.74
N GLY A 291 8.01 3.22 -8.32
CA GLY A 291 8.91 3.84 -9.27
C GLY A 291 10.21 4.36 -8.67
N SER A 292 10.80 5.28 -9.39
CA SER A 292 12.05 5.91 -9.02
C SER A 292 11.87 6.93 -7.89
N ARG A 293 12.98 7.19 -7.21
CA ARG A 293 13.06 8.29 -6.25
C ARG A 293 12.59 9.62 -6.85
N HIS A 294 12.90 9.88 -8.11
CA HIS A 294 12.49 11.09 -8.80
C HIS A 294 10.96 11.22 -8.95
N MET A 295 10.27 10.10 -9.20
CA MET A 295 8.80 10.08 -9.18
C MET A 295 8.26 10.37 -7.77
N TYR A 296 8.85 9.80 -6.72
CA TYR A 296 8.41 10.06 -5.35
C TYR A 296 8.61 11.53 -4.94
N GLU A 297 9.73 12.14 -5.33
CA GLU A 297 9.98 13.57 -5.13
C GLU A 297 8.96 14.47 -5.88
N TYR A 298 8.53 14.06 -7.08
CA TYR A 298 7.48 14.76 -7.82
C TYR A 298 6.10 14.62 -7.17
N LEU A 299 5.81 13.49 -6.56
CA LEU A 299 4.53 13.23 -5.91
C LEU A 299 4.40 13.92 -4.56
N ASP A 300 5.51 14.30 -3.93
CA ASP A 300 5.52 14.97 -2.63
C ASP A 300 4.76 16.30 -2.70
N HIS A 301 3.72 16.42 -1.86
CA HIS A 301 2.82 17.59 -1.84
C HIS A 301 2.18 17.95 -3.20
N ASN A 302 2.08 16.99 -4.13
CA ASN A 302 1.49 17.21 -5.45
C ASN A 302 -0.03 17.00 -5.41
N LYS A 303 -0.80 18.07 -5.64
CA LYS A 303 -2.27 18.07 -5.61
C LYS A 303 -2.91 17.49 -6.88
N ASP A 304 -2.13 17.28 -7.94
CA ASP A 304 -2.61 16.71 -9.20
C ASP A 304 -2.64 15.17 -9.18
N ALA A 305 -2.12 14.56 -8.09
CA ALA A 305 -2.19 13.15 -7.82
C ALA A 305 -2.88 12.90 -6.46
N VAL A 306 -3.87 12.02 -6.44
CA VAL A 306 -4.62 11.68 -5.23
C VAL A 306 -4.65 10.18 -5.03
N PHE A 307 -4.48 9.77 -3.76
CA PHE A 307 -4.39 8.38 -3.35
C PHE A 307 -5.54 8.02 -2.42
N TYR A 308 -6.20 6.92 -2.74
CA TYR A 308 -7.35 6.40 -2.01
C TYR A 308 -7.10 4.96 -1.58
N ASP A 309 -7.86 4.46 -0.60
CA ASP A 309 -7.85 3.03 -0.37
C ASP A 309 -8.37 2.27 -1.61
N VAL A 310 -7.99 1.01 -1.71
CA VAL A 310 -8.26 0.26 -2.94
C VAL A 310 -9.75 -0.03 -3.15
N SER A 311 -10.58 -0.05 -2.12
CA SER A 311 -12.02 -0.20 -2.30
C SER A 311 -12.67 1.00 -2.99
N TRP A 312 -12.04 2.17 -2.89
CA TRP A 312 -12.47 3.36 -3.62
C TRP A 312 -11.93 3.38 -5.04
N THR A 313 -10.64 3.09 -5.21
CA THR A 313 -9.94 3.13 -6.51
C THR A 313 -10.47 2.04 -7.44
N ASN A 314 -10.68 0.85 -6.92
CA ASN A 314 -11.12 -0.33 -7.68
C ASN A 314 -12.64 -0.50 -7.72
N ASP A 315 -13.42 0.53 -7.32
CA ASP A 315 -14.87 0.45 -7.41
C ASP A 315 -15.35 0.50 -8.89
N PRO A 316 -15.90 -0.60 -9.42
CA PRO A 316 -16.37 -0.62 -10.81
C PRO A 316 -17.44 0.44 -11.11
N GLN A 317 -18.20 0.88 -10.10
CA GLN A 317 -19.19 1.94 -10.28
C GLN A 317 -18.55 3.32 -10.48
N ARG A 318 -17.37 3.56 -9.93
CA ARG A 318 -16.59 4.78 -10.18
C ARG A 318 -15.83 4.70 -11.49
N ILE A 319 -15.15 3.57 -11.72
CA ILE A 319 -14.33 3.34 -12.93
C ILE A 319 -15.15 3.60 -14.19
N ARG A 320 -16.33 3.00 -14.32
CA ARG A 320 -17.20 3.12 -15.51
C ARG A 320 -17.79 4.50 -15.75
N GLN A 321 -17.67 5.43 -14.80
CA GLN A 321 -18.11 6.81 -15.01
C GLN A 321 -17.10 7.63 -15.82
N ASN A 322 -15.84 7.20 -15.87
CA ASN A 322 -14.82 7.86 -16.67
C ASN A 322 -15.03 7.55 -18.16
N PRO A 323 -14.83 8.54 -19.06
CA PRO A 323 -14.97 8.31 -20.48
C PRO A 323 -13.88 7.36 -20.99
N ASN A 324 -14.24 6.48 -21.92
CA ASN A 324 -13.31 5.56 -22.58
C ASN A 324 -12.35 4.90 -21.59
N ALA A 325 -12.89 4.38 -20.47
CA ALA A 325 -12.06 3.67 -19.50
C ALA A 325 -11.42 2.42 -20.15
N MET A 326 -10.10 2.37 -20.12
CA MET A 326 -9.31 1.29 -20.74
C MET A 326 -8.37 0.67 -19.73
N ALA A 327 -8.46 -0.64 -19.54
CA ALA A 327 -7.60 -1.42 -18.65
C ALA A 327 -6.53 -2.16 -19.46
N ILE A 328 -5.27 -1.96 -19.11
CA ILE A 328 -4.12 -2.61 -19.73
C ILE A 328 -3.41 -3.47 -18.67
N ASN A 329 -3.50 -4.78 -18.84
CA ASN A 329 -2.94 -5.77 -17.94
C ASN A 329 -2.24 -6.89 -18.72
N SER A 330 -1.36 -7.63 -18.05
CA SER A 330 -0.62 -8.74 -18.62
C SER A 330 -1.23 -10.08 -18.18
N ALA A 331 -1.12 -11.09 -19.04
CA ALA A 331 -1.48 -12.47 -18.75
C ALA A 331 -0.21 -13.36 -18.75
N ILE A 332 -0.25 -14.45 -17.98
CA ILE A 332 0.77 -15.51 -18.03
C ILE A 332 0.42 -16.48 -19.16
N GLU A 333 -0.84 -16.90 -19.23
CA GLU A 333 -1.35 -17.87 -20.21
C GLU A 333 -2.74 -17.45 -20.70
N VAL A 334 -3.04 -17.76 -21.95
CA VAL A 334 -4.38 -17.66 -22.55
C VAL A 334 -4.65 -18.98 -23.28
N ASP A 335 -5.75 -19.65 -22.95
CA ASP A 335 -6.14 -20.88 -23.62
C ASP A 335 -6.85 -20.62 -24.94
N LEU A 336 -7.10 -21.71 -25.71
CA LEU A 336 -7.77 -21.62 -27.01
C LEU A 336 -9.24 -21.17 -26.92
N THR A 337 -9.82 -21.14 -25.75
CA THR A 337 -11.20 -20.66 -25.50
C THR A 337 -11.24 -19.21 -25.03
N GLY A 338 -10.07 -18.57 -24.84
CA GLY A 338 -9.94 -17.20 -24.38
C GLY A 338 -9.94 -17.04 -22.85
N GLN A 339 -9.76 -18.12 -22.08
CA GLN A 339 -9.59 -18.02 -20.62
C GLN A 339 -8.17 -17.49 -20.32
N ILE A 340 -8.08 -16.55 -19.39
CA ILE A 340 -6.85 -15.85 -19.01
C ILE A 340 -6.41 -16.32 -17.63
N CYS A 341 -5.16 -16.80 -17.54
CA CYS A 341 -4.47 -17.02 -16.27
C CYS A 341 -3.41 -15.92 -16.07
N ALA A 342 -3.47 -15.24 -14.93
CA ALA A 342 -2.54 -14.16 -14.60
C ALA A 342 -1.91 -14.33 -13.20
N ASP A 343 -2.25 -15.36 -12.44
CA ASP A 343 -1.88 -15.55 -11.04
C ASP A 343 -1.08 -16.83 -10.74
N SER A 344 -1.00 -17.76 -11.70
CA SER A 344 -0.31 -19.04 -11.53
C SER A 344 0.50 -19.45 -12.74
N ILE A 345 1.51 -20.30 -12.54
CA ILE A 345 2.34 -20.93 -13.57
C ILE A 345 2.22 -22.44 -13.37
N GLY A 346 1.43 -23.10 -14.22
CA GLY A 346 1.03 -24.47 -14.01
C GLY A 346 0.29 -24.62 -12.66
N GLU A 347 0.75 -25.55 -11.82
CA GLU A 347 0.15 -25.80 -10.50
C GLU A 347 0.66 -24.85 -9.39
N LYS A 348 1.60 -23.97 -9.71
CA LYS A 348 2.22 -23.08 -8.71
C LYS A 348 1.56 -21.69 -8.74
N ILE A 349 1.02 -21.28 -7.62
CA ILE A 349 0.58 -19.91 -7.43
C ILE A 349 1.79 -18.98 -7.48
N PHE A 350 1.74 -18.00 -8.37
CA PHE A 350 2.80 -17.02 -8.59
C PHE A 350 2.54 -15.71 -7.85
N SER A 351 1.28 -15.27 -7.80
CA SER A 351 0.87 -14.01 -7.17
C SER A 351 -0.46 -14.18 -6.42
N SER A 352 -1.45 -13.43 -6.77
CA SER A 352 -2.84 -13.56 -6.37
C SER A 352 -3.70 -12.99 -7.49
N VAL A 353 -5.01 -12.99 -7.31
CA VAL A 353 -5.96 -12.41 -8.26
C VAL A 353 -5.68 -10.92 -8.48
N GLY A 354 -5.29 -10.18 -7.43
CA GLY A 354 -5.04 -8.73 -7.51
C GLY A 354 -6.31 -7.97 -7.88
N GLY A 355 -6.10 -6.80 -8.52
CA GLY A 355 -7.20 -5.93 -8.90
C GLY A 355 -7.53 -5.91 -10.40
N GLN A 356 -6.85 -6.70 -11.24
CA GLN A 356 -7.15 -6.75 -12.67
C GLN A 356 -8.63 -6.93 -12.95
N ARG A 357 -9.30 -7.83 -12.20
CA ARG A 357 -10.72 -8.14 -12.33
C ARG A 357 -11.64 -6.95 -12.01
N ASP A 358 -11.23 -6.07 -11.11
CA ASP A 358 -12.04 -4.92 -10.69
C ASP A 358 -12.23 -3.91 -11.84
N PHE A 359 -11.32 -3.90 -12.82
CA PHE A 359 -11.30 -2.99 -13.96
C PHE A 359 -11.86 -3.62 -15.26
N MET A 360 -12.29 -4.88 -15.24
CA MET A 360 -12.78 -5.62 -16.40
C MET A 360 -14.31 -5.69 -16.51
#